data_740a1ce7b9da9476862a699eb8d1401b
#
_entry.id   740a1ce7b9da9476862a699eb8d1401b
#
_cell.length_a   1.000
_cell.length_b   1.000
_cell.length_c   1.000
_cell.angle_alpha   90.00
_cell.angle_beta   90.00
_cell.angle_gamma   90.00
#
_symmetry.space_group_name_H-M   'P 1'
#
loop_
_entity.id
_entity.type
_entity.pdbx_description
1 polymer ?
#
loop_
_entity_poly.entity_id
_entity_poly.type
_entity_poly.pdbx_seq_one_letter_code
_entity_poly.pdbx_strand_id
1 'polypeptide(L)'
;MKQTKKIIAALAAATMVASCAGVVASADEAVNAVNVSYSTVAETFTAADGTVVPAGATAVTLSIENNTGFSASDITLNATADLLAVDGMVAATNGSAYGDAIVSAAQNGSKVVITSASLDDSKADGTLVTFYTTSAAEVTVEDASFESVKNNE
;
A
#
# COMPACT_ATOMS: atom_id res chain seq x y z
N MET A 1 -12.18 -0.82 -19.29
CA MET A 1 -12.35 -2.15 -18.63
C MET A 1 -11.32 -2.26 -17.52
N LYS A 2 -11.75 -2.29 -16.28
CA LYS A 2 -10.83 -2.47 -15.13
C LYS A 2 -10.24 -3.88 -15.19
N GLN A 3 -8.94 -4.00 -15.37
CA GLN A 3 -8.28 -5.29 -15.24
C GLN A 3 -7.74 -5.44 -13.82
N THR A 4 -8.41 -6.26 -13.04
CA THR A 4 -7.92 -6.69 -11.73
C THR A 4 -7.08 -7.96 -11.92
N LYS A 5 -5.80 -7.86 -11.72
CA LYS A 5 -4.94 -9.05 -11.68
C LYS A 5 -4.84 -9.49 -10.22
N LYS A 6 -5.28 -10.69 -9.95
CA LYS A 6 -5.16 -11.28 -8.59
C LYS A 6 -3.76 -11.78 -8.33
N ILE A 7 -3.32 -11.52 -7.15
CA ILE A 7 -2.11 -12.00 -6.60
C ILE A 7 -2.34 -13.20 -5.77
N ILE A 8 -1.51 -14.16 -5.95
CA ILE A 8 -1.42 -15.33 -5.11
C ILE A 8 -0.16 -15.20 -4.27
N ALA A 9 -0.35 -15.02 -2.99
CA ALA A 9 0.75 -15.11 -2.05
C ALA A 9 1.06 -16.58 -1.83
N ALA A 10 2.25 -17.01 -2.19
CA ALA A 10 2.78 -18.30 -1.78
C ALA A 10 3.78 -18.07 -0.65
N LEU A 11 3.45 -18.52 0.55
CA LEU A 11 4.36 -18.49 1.68
C LEU A 11 5.34 -19.66 1.60
N ALA A 12 6.61 -19.38 1.42
CA ALA A 12 7.67 -20.30 1.81
C ALA A 12 8.56 -19.62 2.86
N ALA A 13 9.09 -20.43 3.74
CA ALA A 13 9.96 -19.97 4.81
C ALA A 13 11.16 -19.18 4.25
N ALA A 14 11.41 -18.01 4.82
CA ALA A 14 12.42 -17.03 4.46
C ALA A 14 12.06 -16.17 3.24
N THR A 15 11.85 -14.89 3.49
CA THR A 15 11.65 -13.82 2.50
C THR A 15 10.99 -14.25 1.20
N MET A 16 9.71 -14.38 1.22
CA MET A 16 8.99 -14.47 -0.03
C MET A 16 8.38 -13.14 -0.37
N VAL A 17 8.69 -12.72 -1.55
CA VAL A 17 7.94 -11.68 -2.22
C VAL A 17 7.00 -12.39 -3.18
N ALA A 18 5.74 -12.46 -2.84
CA ALA A 18 4.74 -12.82 -3.81
C ALA A 18 4.10 -11.53 -4.30
N SER A 19 4.23 -11.25 -5.56
CA SER A 19 3.61 -10.06 -6.12
C SER A 19 2.31 -10.41 -6.82
N CYS A 20 1.41 -9.60 -6.80
CA CYS A 20 0.28 -9.58 -7.40
C CYS A 20 -0.60 -8.58 -7.78
N ALA A 21 -1.64 -8.27 -7.64
CA ALA A 21 -2.71 -7.66 -8.31
C ALA A 21 -2.54 -6.19 -8.49
N GLY A 22 -2.69 -5.76 -9.69
CA GLY A 22 -2.81 -4.35 -9.99
C GLY A 22 -4.27 -3.96 -10.21
N VAL A 23 -4.67 -2.81 -9.76
CA VAL A 23 -5.85 -2.12 -10.25
C VAL A 23 -5.35 -1.04 -11.21
N VAL A 24 -5.76 -1.14 -12.46
CA VAL A 24 -5.50 -0.11 -13.46
C VAL A 24 -6.75 0.74 -13.58
N ALA A 25 -6.61 2.02 -13.33
CA ALA A 25 -7.75 2.93 -13.30
C ALA A 25 -8.41 3.18 -14.67
N SER A 26 -7.74 2.85 -15.79
CA SER A 26 -8.28 3.06 -17.14
C SER A 26 -7.71 2.06 -18.14
N ALA A 27 -8.51 1.71 -19.14
CA ALA A 27 -8.15 0.71 -20.15
C ALA A 27 -7.16 1.21 -21.23
N ASP A 28 -7.03 2.51 -21.41
CA ASP A 28 -6.28 3.09 -22.53
C ASP A 28 -4.88 3.58 -22.16
N GLU A 29 -4.60 3.81 -20.87
CA GLU A 29 -3.28 4.13 -20.38
C GLU A 29 -3.09 3.49 -19.01
N ALA A 30 -2.11 2.62 -18.88
CA ALA A 30 -1.77 1.98 -17.62
C ALA A 30 -1.00 2.96 -16.72
N VAL A 31 -1.66 4.02 -16.31
CA VAL A 31 -1.09 5.05 -15.45
C VAL A 31 -1.41 4.74 -14.00
N ASN A 32 -0.46 5.01 -13.12
CA ASN A 32 -0.62 4.86 -11.68
C ASN A 32 -1.09 3.45 -11.26
N ALA A 33 -0.44 2.41 -11.80
CA ALA A 33 -0.78 1.03 -11.44
C ALA A 33 -0.33 0.71 -10.02
N VAL A 34 -1.27 0.34 -9.15
CA VAL A 34 -0.99 -0.08 -7.78
C VAL A 34 -0.82 -1.58 -7.70
N ASN A 35 0.33 -2.02 -7.19
CA ASN A 35 0.67 -3.42 -6.97
C ASN A 35 0.79 -3.72 -5.48
N VAL A 36 0.46 -4.95 -5.09
CA VAL A 36 0.60 -5.45 -3.72
C VAL A 36 1.65 -6.55 -3.70
N SER A 37 2.54 -6.54 -2.75
CA SER A 37 3.52 -7.60 -2.51
C SER A 37 3.61 -7.94 -1.02
N TYR A 38 4.19 -9.10 -0.70
CA TYR A 38 4.26 -9.62 0.66
C TYR A 38 5.68 -10.08 0.99
N SER A 39 6.09 -9.86 2.24
CA SER A 39 7.32 -10.43 2.76
C SER A 39 7.17 -10.76 4.25
N THR A 40 8.04 -11.63 4.76
CA THR A 40 8.04 -11.96 6.19
C THR A 40 9.01 -11.04 6.92
N VAL A 41 8.56 -10.50 8.05
CA VAL A 41 9.41 -9.71 8.94
C VAL A 41 10.42 -10.63 9.62
N ALA A 42 11.71 -10.39 9.38
CA ALA A 42 12.79 -11.24 9.87
C ALA A 42 13.06 -11.05 11.37
N GLU A 43 12.98 -9.83 11.86
CA GLU A 43 13.29 -9.45 13.24
C GLU A 43 12.24 -8.52 13.82
N THR A 44 11.98 -8.61 15.12
CA THR A 44 11.09 -7.69 15.81
C THR A 44 11.64 -6.27 15.78
N PHE A 45 10.80 -5.31 15.42
CA PHE A 45 11.17 -3.89 15.43
C PHE A 45 9.99 -3.03 15.90
N THR A 46 10.24 -1.74 16.12
CA THR A 46 9.20 -0.77 16.44
C THR A 46 8.99 0.13 15.24
N ALA A 47 7.75 0.18 14.74
CA ALA A 47 7.34 1.06 13.64
C ALA A 47 7.33 2.53 14.08
N ALA A 48 7.25 3.45 13.12
CA ALA A 48 7.32 4.89 13.38
C ALA A 48 6.18 5.42 14.27
N ASP A 49 5.02 4.76 14.27
CA ASP A 49 3.88 5.04 15.12
C ASP A 49 3.99 4.45 16.55
N GLY A 50 5.10 3.78 16.85
CA GLY A 50 5.34 3.13 18.15
C GLY A 50 4.83 1.69 18.24
N THR A 51 4.19 1.16 17.21
CA THR A 51 3.70 -0.22 17.21
C THR A 51 4.88 -1.20 17.13
N VAL A 52 4.87 -2.22 18.00
CA VAL A 52 5.86 -3.30 17.93
C VAL A 52 5.41 -4.33 16.89
N VAL A 53 6.22 -4.51 15.87
CA VAL A 53 6.02 -5.50 14.81
C VAL A 53 6.88 -6.72 15.14
N PRO A 54 6.29 -7.88 15.44
CA PRO A 54 7.06 -9.07 15.82
C PRO A 54 7.72 -9.73 14.61
N ALA A 55 8.81 -10.42 14.84
CA ALA A 55 9.38 -11.34 13.87
C ALA A 55 8.33 -12.40 13.46
N GLY A 56 8.30 -12.75 12.19
CA GLY A 56 7.30 -13.65 11.63
C GLY A 56 5.99 -12.97 11.20
N ALA A 57 5.80 -11.68 11.50
CA ALA A 57 4.72 -10.90 10.94
C ALA A 57 4.83 -10.83 9.41
N THR A 58 3.72 -10.60 8.73
CA THR A 58 3.71 -10.36 7.30
C THR A 58 3.73 -8.87 7.02
N ALA A 59 4.70 -8.42 6.24
CA ALA A 59 4.72 -7.08 5.65
C ALA A 59 3.97 -7.11 4.32
N VAL A 60 2.99 -6.22 4.18
CA VAL A 60 2.22 -6.00 2.95
C VAL A 60 2.66 -4.67 2.35
N THR A 61 3.26 -4.71 1.19
CA THR A 61 3.78 -3.50 0.52
C THR A 61 2.94 -3.16 -0.69
N LEU A 62 2.46 -1.92 -0.74
CA LEU A 62 1.87 -1.32 -1.93
C LEU A 62 2.96 -0.57 -2.68
N SER A 63 2.98 -0.74 -4.00
CA SER A 63 3.86 0.02 -4.89
C SER A 63 3.08 0.57 -6.07
N ILE A 64 3.60 1.65 -6.66
CA ILE A 64 3.06 2.27 -7.86
C ILE A 64 4.04 2.11 -9.02
N GLU A 65 3.51 1.81 -10.19
CA GLU A 65 4.24 1.76 -11.45
C GLU A 65 3.57 2.67 -12.49
N ASN A 66 4.36 3.19 -13.42
CA ASN A 66 3.93 4.15 -14.43
C ASN A 66 3.28 5.40 -13.80
N ASN A 67 3.92 5.92 -12.78
CA ASN A 67 3.46 7.10 -12.06
C ASN A 67 3.57 8.35 -12.93
N THR A 68 2.44 8.92 -13.29
CA THR A 68 2.37 10.15 -14.10
C THR A 68 2.46 11.42 -13.27
N GLY A 69 2.44 11.28 -11.97
CA GLY A 69 2.51 12.36 -10.99
C GLY A 69 1.21 12.51 -10.21
N PHE A 70 1.34 12.59 -8.89
CA PHE A 70 0.23 12.88 -7.99
C PHE A 70 0.70 13.66 -6.77
N SER A 71 -0.15 14.52 -6.26
CA SER A 71 0.02 15.22 -4.98
C SER A 71 -0.95 14.73 -3.92
N ALA A 72 -2.03 14.07 -4.32
CA ALA A 72 -2.98 13.44 -3.41
C ALA A 72 -3.34 12.04 -3.91
N SER A 73 -3.60 11.14 -2.99
CA SER A 73 -4.12 9.81 -3.29
C SER A 73 -5.16 9.36 -2.29
N ASP A 74 -6.09 8.55 -2.75
CA ASP A 74 -7.05 7.82 -1.93
C ASP A 74 -7.07 6.36 -2.42
N ILE A 75 -6.65 5.44 -1.56
CA ILE A 75 -6.55 4.01 -1.88
C ILE A 75 -7.38 3.24 -0.87
N THR A 76 -8.34 2.46 -1.37
CA THR A 76 -9.16 1.57 -0.55
C THR A 76 -8.75 0.11 -0.80
N LEU A 77 -8.44 -0.59 0.27
CA LEU A 77 -8.08 -1.99 0.28
C LEU A 77 -9.11 -2.83 1.02
N ASN A 78 -9.22 -4.10 0.67
CA ASN A 78 -9.87 -5.12 1.47
C ASN A 78 -8.81 -6.11 1.98
N ALA A 79 -8.75 -6.32 3.29
CA ALA A 79 -7.81 -7.21 3.95
C ALA A 79 -8.55 -8.35 4.67
N THR A 80 -8.09 -9.59 4.50
CA THR A 80 -8.72 -10.78 5.12
C THR A 80 -8.29 -11.02 6.55
N ALA A 81 -7.25 -10.34 7.03
CA ALA A 81 -6.76 -10.43 8.41
C ALA A 81 -6.63 -9.04 9.03
N ASP A 82 -6.65 -9.00 10.36
CA ASP A 82 -6.43 -7.76 11.09
C ASP A 82 -5.00 -7.27 10.90
N LEU A 83 -4.88 -6.01 10.59
CA LEU A 83 -3.60 -5.30 10.52
C LEU A 83 -3.20 -4.86 11.93
N LEU A 84 -1.91 -4.76 12.18
CA LEU A 84 -1.41 -4.17 13.40
C LEU A 84 -1.83 -2.69 13.43
N ALA A 85 -2.51 -2.27 14.49
CA ALA A 85 -3.06 -0.93 14.62
C ALA A 85 -2.76 -0.33 16.00
N VAL A 86 -2.59 0.99 16.01
CA VAL A 86 -2.53 1.80 17.23
C VAL A 86 -3.54 2.93 17.08
N ASP A 87 -4.48 3.04 18.03
CA ASP A 87 -5.51 4.08 18.04
C ASP A 87 -6.29 4.23 16.71
N GLY A 88 -6.61 3.09 16.08
CA GLY A 88 -7.33 3.04 14.80
C GLY A 88 -6.45 3.29 13.57
N MET A 89 -5.17 3.60 13.74
CA MET A 89 -4.19 3.67 12.65
C MET A 89 -3.51 2.33 12.47
N VAL A 90 -3.29 1.91 11.23
CA VAL A 90 -2.48 0.72 10.96
C VAL A 90 -0.99 1.05 11.11
N ALA A 91 -0.21 0.10 11.60
CA ALA A 91 1.24 0.22 11.61
C ALA A 91 1.74 0.23 10.15
N ALA A 92 2.22 1.37 9.70
CA ALA A 92 2.64 1.57 8.33
C ALA A 92 3.94 2.36 8.24
N THR A 93 4.71 2.08 7.20
CA THR A 93 5.89 2.85 6.83
C THR A 93 5.69 3.45 5.45
N ASN A 94 5.80 4.77 5.33
CA ASN A 94 5.70 5.46 4.05
C ASN A 94 6.86 5.07 3.14
N GLY A 95 6.54 4.86 1.87
CA GLY A 95 7.52 4.52 0.86
C GLY A 95 8.03 5.73 0.07
N SER A 96 9.00 5.46 -0.80
CA SER A 96 9.67 6.48 -1.62
C SER A 96 8.75 7.17 -2.64
N ALA A 97 7.69 6.50 -3.07
CA ALA A 97 6.76 7.07 -4.06
C ALA A 97 5.90 8.21 -3.50
N TYR A 98 5.73 8.29 -2.18
CA TYR A 98 5.03 9.42 -1.57
C TYR A 98 5.91 10.66 -1.38
N GLY A 99 7.23 10.54 -1.43
CA GLY A 99 8.13 11.66 -1.18
C GLY A 99 7.85 12.31 0.18
N ASP A 100 7.61 13.63 0.21
CA ASP A 100 7.32 14.41 1.41
C ASP A 100 5.81 14.47 1.75
N ALA A 101 4.98 13.60 1.16
CA ALA A 101 3.55 13.59 1.41
C ALA A 101 3.23 13.23 2.88
N ILE A 102 2.20 13.85 3.41
CA ILE A 102 1.56 13.40 4.64
C ILE A 102 0.68 12.21 4.28
N VAL A 103 0.91 11.06 4.90
CA VAL A 103 0.17 9.83 4.65
C VAL A 103 -0.56 9.41 5.91
N SER A 104 -1.82 9.06 5.76
CA SER A 104 -2.67 8.50 6.81
C SER A 104 -3.23 7.18 6.36
N ALA A 105 -3.24 6.19 7.25
CA ALA A 105 -3.84 4.89 7.00
C ALA A 105 -4.72 4.49 8.19
N ALA A 106 -5.93 4.04 7.91
CA ALA A 106 -6.89 3.62 8.92
C ALA A 106 -7.60 2.33 8.50
N GLN A 107 -7.90 1.48 9.48
CA GLN A 107 -8.66 0.26 9.26
C GLN A 107 -10.04 0.34 9.93
N ASN A 108 -11.06 -0.11 9.20
CA ASN A 108 -12.41 -0.30 9.72
C ASN A 108 -12.96 -1.64 9.20
N GLY A 109 -12.99 -2.65 10.06
CA GLY A 109 -13.31 -4.02 9.68
C GLY A 109 -12.27 -4.54 8.66
N SER A 110 -12.72 -5.08 7.55
CA SER A 110 -11.83 -5.54 6.47
C SER A 110 -11.32 -4.42 5.56
N LYS A 111 -11.84 -3.20 5.69
CA LYS A 111 -11.42 -2.07 4.86
C LYS A 111 -10.24 -1.33 5.46
N VAL A 112 -9.23 -1.09 4.64
CA VAL A 112 -8.11 -0.20 4.93
C VAL A 112 -8.17 0.95 3.95
N VAL A 113 -8.20 2.17 4.46
CA VAL A 113 -8.21 3.39 3.65
C VAL A 113 -6.89 4.13 3.88
N ILE A 114 -6.20 4.43 2.79
CA ILE A 114 -4.95 5.18 2.78
C ILE A 114 -5.19 6.47 2.03
N THR A 115 -4.88 7.58 2.68
CA THR A 115 -4.95 8.89 2.06
C THR A 115 -3.60 9.58 2.13
N SER A 116 -3.25 10.34 1.11
CA SER A 116 -2.05 11.15 1.10
C SER A 116 -2.31 12.55 0.56
N ALA A 117 -1.50 13.51 1.00
CA ALA A 117 -1.49 14.87 0.46
C ALA A 117 -0.08 15.45 0.50
N SER A 118 0.31 16.15 -0.57
CA SER A 118 1.56 16.87 -0.72
C SER A 118 1.32 18.21 -1.42
N LEU A 119 2.29 19.13 -1.29
CA LEU A 119 2.27 20.40 -2.03
C LEU A 119 2.78 20.25 -3.46
N ASP A 120 3.55 19.21 -3.73
CA ASP A 120 4.15 18.93 -5.04
C ASP A 120 3.79 17.53 -5.51
N ASP A 121 3.73 17.36 -6.85
CA ASP A 121 3.51 16.05 -7.45
C ASP A 121 4.73 15.14 -7.27
N SER A 122 4.51 13.96 -6.71
CA SER A 122 5.48 12.87 -6.76
C SER A 122 5.34 12.12 -8.08
N LYS A 123 6.47 11.90 -8.77
CA LYS A 123 6.54 11.16 -10.05
C LYS A 123 7.41 9.92 -9.95
N ALA A 124 7.82 9.56 -8.76
CA ALA A 124 8.65 8.38 -8.55
C ALA A 124 7.80 7.11 -8.57
N ASP A 125 8.20 6.12 -9.34
CA ASP A 125 7.75 4.75 -9.16
C ASP A 125 8.36 4.16 -7.89
N GLY A 126 7.71 3.17 -7.31
CA GLY A 126 8.23 2.46 -6.15
C GLY A 126 7.21 2.24 -5.05
N THR A 127 7.71 2.05 -3.84
CA THR A 127 6.86 1.77 -2.68
C THR A 127 6.04 2.98 -2.28
N LEU A 128 4.73 2.79 -2.15
CA LEU A 128 3.80 3.74 -1.54
C LEU A 128 3.82 3.59 -0.02
N VAL A 129 3.46 2.43 0.49
CA VAL A 129 3.37 2.18 1.92
C VAL A 129 3.55 0.70 2.21
N THR A 130 4.07 0.38 3.40
CA THR A 130 4.14 -0.99 3.91
C THR A 130 3.31 -1.10 5.19
N PHE A 131 2.43 -2.08 5.24
CA PHE A 131 1.65 -2.46 6.42
C PHE A 131 2.16 -3.76 7.00
N TYR A 132 1.78 -4.02 8.23
CA TYR A 132 2.14 -5.23 8.94
C TYR A 132 0.91 -5.95 9.48
N THR A 133 0.88 -7.27 9.35
CA THR A 133 -0.16 -8.13 9.90
C THR A 133 0.44 -9.19 10.82
N THR A 134 -0.32 -9.68 11.78
CA THR A 134 0.12 -10.75 12.70
C THR A 134 0.06 -12.14 12.07
N SER A 135 -0.58 -12.26 10.92
CA SER A 135 -0.74 -13.53 10.18
C SER A 135 -0.70 -13.29 8.70
N ALA A 136 -0.63 -14.35 7.90
CA ALA A 136 -0.79 -14.24 6.46
C ALA A 136 -2.15 -13.60 6.14
N ALA A 137 -2.12 -12.52 5.36
CA ALA A 137 -3.30 -11.82 4.91
C ALA A 137 -3.36 -11.80 3.39
N GLU A 138 -4.56 -11.91 2.83
CA GLU A 138 -4.84 -11.55 1.45
C GLU A 138 -5.36 -10.11 1.43
N VAL A 139 -4.70 -9.25 0.67
CA VAL A 139 -5.07 -7.85 0.51
C VAL A 139 -5.37 -7.60 -0.97
N THR A 140 -6.54 -7.01 -1.23
CA THR A 140 -6.93 -6.60 -2.58
C THR A 140 -7.17 -5.12 -2.65
N VAL A 141 -6.72 -4.47 -3.73
CA VAL A 141 -7.04 -3.07 -4.00
C VAL A 141 -8.45 -3.01 -4.56
N GLU A 142 -9.38 -2.39 -3.83
CA GLU A 142 -10.76 -2.19 -4.27
C GLU A 142 -10.87 -0.95 -5.17
N ASP A 143 -10.18 0.12 -4.77
CA ASP A 143 -10.16 1.38 -5.50
C ASP A 143 -8.85 2.13 -5.26
N ALA A 144 -8.42 2.92 -6.24
CA ALA A 144 -7.28 3.81 -6.11
C ALA A 144 -7.47 5.03 -7.00
N SER A 145 -7.39 6.21 -6.41
CA SER A 145 -7.43 7.48 -7.11
C SER A 145 -6.18 8.30 -6.81
N PHE A 146 -5.71 9.02 -7.82
CA PHE A 146 -4.52 9.87 -7.75
C PHE A 146 -4.83 11.21 -8.39
N GLU A 147 -4.57 12.29 -7.66
CA GLU A 147 -4.82 13.65 -8.11
C GLU A 147 -3.53 14.45 -8.17
N SER A 148 -3.35 15.23 -9.23
CA SER A 148 -2.21 16.11 -9.43
C SER A 148 -2.62 17.58 -9.22
N VAL A 149 -1.80 18.34 -8.49
CA VAL A 149 -2.02 19.80 -8.34
C VAL A 149 -1.86 20.53 -9.65
N LYS A 150 -1.06 20.00 -10.59
CA LYS A 150 -0.73 20.68 -11.87
C LYS A 150 -1.81 20.55 -12.94
N ASN A 151 -2.82 19.72 -12.73
CA ASN A 151 -3.92 19.56 -13.69
C ASN A 151 -5.04 20.60 -13.54
N ASN A 152 -4.87 21.58 -12.68
CA ASN A 152 -5.84 22.67 -12.45
C ASN A 152 -5.36 24.04 -13.01
N GLU A 153 -4.33 24.07 -13.88
CA GLU A 153 -3.91 25.27 -14.60
C GLU A 153 -4.38 25.25 -16.06
#